data_281f2e7c97cc65e66ebea10656aa1dee
#
_entry.id   281f2e7c97cc65e66ebea10656aa1dee
#
_cell.length_a   1.000
_cell.length_b   1.000
_cell.length_c   1.000
_cell.angle_alpha   90.00
_cell.angle_beta   90.00
_cell.angle_gamma   90.00
#
_symmetry.space_group_name_H-M   'P 1'
#
loop_
_entity.id
_entity.type
_entity.pdbx_description
1 polymer ?
#
loop_
_entity_poly.entity_id
_entity_poly.type
_entity_poly.pdbx_seq_one_letter_code
_entity_poly.pdbx_strand_id
1 'polypeptide(L)'
;MSKRIGKGSYGCVYKPAIKCKDKSKCDTRCDSGVSKYMDADEAKNEYNENIALNFDPKYTYHLAPPIMCEPESIPTDCKVKHIKVPSMLIYDYGGITLEEIIKNKVPFDKLKSGIENLFYGVYDMVKNGYVHYDIKYNNVVVDSQYNMKFIDYGLAWSIMPPVYEERIDWWPWEVRVLGKLIEPKPEKKYL
;
A
#
# COMPACT_ATOMS: atom_id res chain seq x y z
N MET A 1 -22.54 8.69 -5.34
CA MET A 1 -22.47 7.23 -5.43
C MET A 1 -21.03 6.84 -5.68
N SER A 2 -20.47 5.95 -4.87
CA SER A 2 -19.07 5.50 -5.00
C SER A 2 -18.89 4.67 -6.27
N LYS A 3 -17.82 4.93 -7.02
CA LYS A 3 -17.47 4.23 -8.25
C LYS A 3 -16.18 3.44 -8.03
N ARG A 4 -16.14 2.19 -8.47
CA ARG A 4 -14.91 1.41 -8.42
C ARG A 4 -13.87 2.00 -9.35
N ILE A 5 -12.69 2.30 -8.81
CA ILE A 5 -11.52 2.84 -9.53
C ILE A 5 -10.36 1.85 -9.60
N GLY A 6 -10.40 0.77 -8.80
CA GLY A 6 -9.35 -0.25 -8.80
C GLY A 6 -9.87 -1.60 -8.31
N LYS A 7 -9.12 -2.67 -8.67
CA LYS A 7 -9.32 -4.03 -8.17
C LYS A 7 -7.97 -4.70 -8.01
N GLY A 8 -7.70 -5.22 -6.82
CA GLY A 8 -6.53 -6.03 -6.48
C GLY A 8 -6.90 -7.46 -6.10
N SER A 9 -5.91 -8.24 -5.69
CA SER A 9 -6.10 -9.62 -5.23
C SER A 9 -6.97 -9.70 -3.98
N TYR A 10 -6.82 -8.74 -3.07
CA TYR A 10 -7.45 -8.75 -1.74
C TYR A 10 -8.71 -7.87 -1.64
N GLY A 11 -8.98 -6.99 -2.63
CA GLY A 11 -10.11 -6.07 -2.51
C GLY A 11 -10.33 -5.17 -3.71
N CYS A 12 -11.26 -4.24 -3.55
CA CYS A 12 -11.61 -3.26 -4.56
C CYS A 12 -11.53 -1.83 -3.99
N VAL A 13 -11.08 -0.88 -4.81
CA VAL A 13 -10.95 0.53 -4.43
C VAL A 13 -12.06 1.36 -5.05
N TYR A 14 -12.67 2.22 -4.23
CA TYR A 14 -13.82 3.06 -4.61
C TYR A 14 -13.54 4.53 -4.35
N LYS A 15 -14.02 5.41 -5.26
CA LYS A 15 -13.98 6.87 -5.13
C LYS A 15 -15.34 7.49 -5.54
N PRO A 16 -15.88 8.44 -4.76
CA PRO A 16 -15.50 8.75 -3.39
C PRO A 16 -15.59 7.53 -2.48
N ALA A 17 -15.06 7.60 -1.28
CA ALA A 17 -15.07 6.47 -0.34
C ALA A 17 -16.51 5.96 -0.10
N ILE A 18 -16.67 4.65 0.10
CA ILE A 18 -17.90 4.08 0.63
C ILE A 18 -18.07 4.60 2.07
N LYS A 19 -19.28 4.95 2.46
CA LYS A 19 -19.55 5.47 3.81
C LYS A 19 -19.36 4.39 4.87
N CYS A 20 -18.85 4.79 6.04
CA CYS A 20 -18.84 3.94 7.22
C CYS A 20 -20.26 3.75 7.76
N LYS A 21 -20.57 2.52 8.19
CA LYS A 21 -21.78 2.21 8.94
C LYS A 21 -21.85 3.00 10.25
N ASP A 22 -20.73 3.07 10.97
CA ASP A 22 -20.55 3.91 12.14
C ASP A 22 -20.02 5.29 11.71
N LYS A 23 -20.89 6.27 11.65
CA LYS A 23 -20.57 7.64 11.21
C LYS A 23 -19.60 8.37 12.16
N SER A 24 -19.49 7.95 13.42
CA SER A 24 -18.57 8.55 14.39
C SER A 24 -17.09 8.30 14.04
N LYS A 25 -16.81 7.29 13.22
CA LYS A 25 -15.46 6.98 12.71
C LYS A 25 -15.06 7.81 11.49
N CYS A 26 -16.00 8.54 10.90
CA CYS A 26 -15.79 9.32 9.69
C CYS A 26 -15.19 10.70 9.98
N ASP A 27 -14.20 11.07 9.17
CA ASP A 27 -13.75 12.45 8.99
C ASP A 27 -13.97 12.89 7.52
N THR A 28 -13.30 13.96 7.08
CA THR A 28 -13.40 14.50 5.71
C THR A 28 -13.03 13.46 4.62
N ARG A 29 -12.23 12.44 4.94
CA ARG A 29 -11.85 11.36 4.02
C ARG A 29 -13.06 10.51 3.58
N CYS A 30 -14.09 10.40 4.40
CA CYS A 30 -15.31 9.70 4.02
C CYS A 30 -16.07 10.38 2.87
N ASP A 31 -15.82 11.65 2.63
CA ASP A 31 -16.46 12.41 1.54
C ASP A 31 -15.56 12.56 0.31
N SER A 32 -14.27 12.82 0.52
CA SER A 32 -13.31 13.15 -0.55
C SER A 32 -12.28 12.07 -0.84
N GLY A 33 -12.11 11.12 0.07
CA GLY A 33 -11.09 10.07 -0.02
C GLY A 33 -11.48 8.88 -0.88
N VAL A 34 -10.72 7.82 -0.70
CA VAL A 34 -10.94 6.50 -1.33
C VAL A 34 -11.10 5.43 -0.27
N SER A 35 -11.92 4.42 -0.54
CA SER A 35 -12.02 3.24 0.32
C SER A 35 -11.50 1.99 -0.38
N LYS A 36 -10.68 1.21 0.31
CA LYS A 36 -10.26 -0.14 -0.09
C LYS A 36 -11.16 -1.13 0.65
N TYR A 37 -12.13 -1.69 -0.07
CA TYR A 37 -13.08 -2.69 0.43
C TYR A 37 -12.46 -4.07 0.36
N MET A 38 -12.43 -4.80 1.48
CA MET A 38 -11.72 -6.06 1.62
C MET A 38 -12.22 -6.90 2.80
N ASP A 39 -11.62 -8.06 3.05
CA ASP A 39 -11.90 -8.85 4.24
C ASP A 39 -11.38 -8.18 5.51
N ALA A 40 -12.03 -8.42 6.64
CA ALA A 40 -11.72 -7.77 7.92
C ALA A 40 -10.31 -8.12 8.43
N ASP A 41 -9.86 -9.36 8.26
CA ASP A 41 -8.53 -9.79 8.69
C ASP A 41 -7.46 -9.08 7.84
N GLU A 42 -7.64 -9.03 6.52
CA GLU A 42 -6.76 -8.30 5.61
C GLU A 42 -6.74 -6.80 5.93
N ALA A 43 -7.92 -6.20 6.18
CA ALA A 43 -8.01 -4.79 6.56
C ALA A 43 -7.28 -4.49 7.86
N LYS A 44 -7.38 -5.37 8.85
CA LYS A 44 -6.69 -5.22 10.14
C LYS A 44 -5.17 -5.33 9.98
N ASN A 45 -4.70 -6.28 9.18
CA ASN A 45 -3.27 -6.45 8.90
C ASN A 45 -2.70 -5.19 8.22
N GLU A 46 -3.30 -4.76 7.11
CA GLU A 46 -2.87 -3.57 6.37
C GLU A 46 -2.97 -2.28 7.24
N TYR A 47 -3.98 -2.16 8.09
CA TYR A 47 -4.11 -1.06 9.04
C TYR A 47 -2.95 -1.03 10.04
N ASN A 48 -2.62 -2.18 10.63
CA ASN A 48 -1.52 -2.28 11.60
C ASN A 48 -0.16 -1.98 10.97
N GLU A 49 0.07 -2.45 9.74
CA GLU A 49 1.28 -2.14 8.96
C GLU A 49 1.41 -0.64 8.71
N ASN A 50 0.34 0.03 8.28
CA ASN A 50 0.35 1.47 8.07
C ASN A 50 0.65 2.27 9.35
N ILE A 51 0.14 1.83 10.51
CA ILE A 51 0.42 2.49 11.79
C ILE A 51 1.88 2.24 12.24
N ALA A 52 2.42 1.05 11.96
CA ALA A 52 3.80 0.71 12.30
C ALA A 52 4.84 1.51 11.51
N LEU A 53 4.46 2.04 10.34
CA LEU A 53 5.32 2.85 9.47
C LEU A 53 5.50 4.26 10.04
N ASN A 54 6.48 4.45 10.91
CA ASN A 54 6.78 5.74 11.54
C ASN A 54 7.99 6.47 10.94
N PHE A 55 8.50 6.02 9.79
CA PHE A 55 9.67 6.59 9.14
C PHE A 55 9.41 7.97 8.51
N ASP A 56 8.14 8.32 8.24
CA ASP A 56 7.74 9.57 7.60
C ASP A 56 6.58 10.23 8.38
N PRO A 57 6.83 10.84 9.55
CA PRO A 57 5.79 11.42 10.41
C PRO A 57 5.04 12.61 9.77
N LYS A 58 5.54 13.14 8.67
CA LYS A 58 4.91 14.23 7.89
C LYS A 58 4.10 13.73 6.70
N TYR A 59 4.07 12.42 6.48
CA TYR A 59 3.39 11.81 5.32
C TYR A 59 3.85 12.37 3.97
N THR A 60 5.16 12.65 3.85
CA THR A 60 5.77 13.18 2.63
C THR A 60 5.78 12.13 1.52
N TYR A 61 6.12 10.88 1.88
CA TYR A 61 6.38 9.79 0.96
C TYR A 61 5.27 8.71 0.95
N HIS A 62 4.35 8.75 1.90
CA HIS A 62 3.21 7.82 1.97
C HIS A 62 1.93 8.55 2.40
N LEU A 63 0.78 7.87 2.31
CA LEU A 63 -0.48 8.41 2.80
C LEU A 63 -0.56 8.30 4.32
N ALA A 64 -1.30 9.22 4.95
CA ALA A 64 -1.61 9.10 6.38
C ALA A 64 -2.33 7.77 6.68
N PRO A 65 -2.20 7.21 7.90
CA PRO A 65 -2.87 5.98 8.28
C PRO A 65 -4.37 6.03 7.99
N PRO A 66 -4.98 4.95 7.46
CA PRO A 66 -6.38 4.97 7.08
C PRO A 66 -7.34 4.94 8.27
N ILE A 67 -8.60 5.25 8.02
CA ILE A 67 -9.70 4.92 8.92
C ILE A 67 -10.12 3.48 8.62
N MET A 68 -10.25 2.64 9.64
CA MET A 68 -10.79 1.29 9.49
C MET A 68 -12.23 1.25 10.00
N CYS A 69 -13.18 0.81 9.15
CA CYS A 69 -14.58 0.68 9.53
C CYS A 69 -15.34 -0.37 8.69
N GLU A 70 -16.53 -0.73 9.15
CA GLU A 70 -17.49 -1.51 8.34
C GLU A 70 -18.15 -0.60 7.29
N PRO A 71 -18.35 -1.09 6.05
CA PRO A 71 -19.07 -0.34 5.03
C PRO A 71 -20.58 -0.24 5.36
N GLU A 72 -21.18 0.93 5.10
CA GLU A 72 -22.63 1.13 5.19
C GLU A 72 -23.39 0.29 4.14
N SER A 73 -22.76 0.05 2.99
CA SER A 73 -23.31 -0.78 1.91
C SER A 73 -22.26 -1.67 1.29
N ILE A 74 -22.65 -2.90 0.96
CA ILE A 74 -21.77 -3.87 0.31
C ILE A 74 -21.78 -3.62 -1.21
N PRO A 75 -20.63 -3.35 -1.83
CA PRO A 75 -20.57 -3.13 -3.28
C PRO A 75 -20.77 -4.46 -4.03
N THR A 76 -21.71 -4.49 -4.97
CA THR A 76 -22.07 -5.68 -5.74
C THR A 76 -21.10 -5.97 -6.89
N ASP A 77 -20.28 -5.00 -7.27
CA ASP A 77 -19.33 -5.10 -8.39
C ASP A 77 -17.93 -5.55 -7.97
N CYS A 78 -17.67 -5.69 -6.67
CA CYS A 78 -16.43 -6.26 -6.15
C CYS A 78 -16.53 -7.80 -6.07
N LYS A 79 -16.10 -8.46 -7.15
CA LYS A 79 -16.13 -9.94 -7.24
C LYS A 79 -14.85 -10.58 -6.70
N VAL A 80 -14.41 -10.20 -5.50
CA VAL A 80 -13.29 -10.84 -4.79
C VAL A 80 -13.85 -11.97 -3.92
N LYS A 81 -13.43 -13.20 -4.20
CA LYS A 81 -14.04 -14.41 -3.61
C LYS A 81 -13.77 -14.64 -2.11
N HIS A 82 -12.76 -13.95 -1.55
CA HIS A 82 -12.26 -14.23 -0.20
C HIS A 82 -12.82 -13.31 0.88
N ILE A 83 -13.69 -12.37 0.53
CA ILE A 83 -14.28 -11.46 1.52
C ILE A 83 -15.40 -12.17 2.26
N LYS A 84 -15.10 -12.64 3.47
CA LYS A 84 -16.04 -13.30 4.38
C LYS A 84 -16.71 -12.32 5.32
N VAL A 85 -15.91 -11.45 5.92
CA VAL A 85 -16.35 -10.40 6.84
C VAL A 85 -16.01 -9.06 6.19
N PRO A 86 -17.01 -8.31 5.68
CA PRO A 86 -16.78 -7.06 4.99
C PRO A 86 -16.17 -5.99 5.91
N SER A 87 -15.06 -5.42 5.48
CA SER A 87 -14.40 -4.26 6.11
C SER A 87 -13.83 -3.34 5.05
N MET A 88 -13.39 -2.17 5.45
CA MET A 88 -12.69 -1.25 4.54
C MET A 88 -11.72 -0.34 5.27
N LEU A 89 -10.74 0.11 4.50
CA LEU A 89 -9.79 1.15 4.87
C LEU A 89 -10.08 2.39 4.04
N ILE A 90 -10.23 3.55 4.69
CA ILE A 90 -10.46 4.83 4.01
C ILE A 90 -9.18 5.66 4.10
N TYR A 91 -8.66 6.02 2.94
CA TYR A 91 -7.46 6.83 2.77
C TYR A 91 -7.79 8.20 2.19
N ASP A 92 -6.88 9.14 2.37
CA ASP A 92 -6.84 10.32 1.52
C ASP A 92 -6.68 9.94 0.05
N TYR A 93 -7.25 10.71 -0.84
CA TYR A 93 -7.03 10.51 -2.27
C TYR A 93 -5.67 11.07 -2.69
N GLY A 94 -4.69 10.19 -2.86
CA GLY A 94 -3.33 10.57 -3.23
C GLY A 94 -3.12 10.93 -4.72
N GLY A 95 -4.17 10.88 -5.55
CA GLY A 95 -4.06 11.12 -6.98
C GLY A 95 -4.30 9.87 -7.82
N ILE A 96 -3.87 9.89 -9.10
CA ILE A 96 -3.91 8.74 -10.01
C ILE A 96 -2.61 7.93 -9.89
N THR A 97 -2.60 6.69 -10.35
CA THR A 97 -1.40 5.85 -10.30
C THR A 97 -0.32 6.36 -11.26
N LEU A 98 0.95 6.08 -10.94
CA LEU A 98 2.05 6.37 -11.86
C LEU A 98 1.89 5.60 -13.19
N GLU A 99 1.22 4.44 -13.18
CA GLU A 99 0.86 3.73 -14.40
C GLU A 99 -0.04 4.58 -15.32
N GLU A 100 -1.05 5.23 -14.75
CA GLU A 100 -1.94 6.13 -15.52
C GLU A 100 -1.20 7.37 -16.02
N ILE A 101 -0.29 7.93 -15.22
CA ILE A 101 0.59 9.03 -15.64
C ILE A 101 1.44 8.63 -16.86
N ILE A 102 2.02 7.42 -16.84
CA ILE A 102 2.83 6.88 -17.95
C ILE A 102 1.95 6.69 -19.19
N LYS A 103 0.76 6.10 -19.05
CA LYS A 103 -0.21 5.91 -20.15
C LYS A 103 -0.64 7.24 -20.76
N ASN A 104 -0.77 8.28 -19.95
CA ASN A 104 -1.12 9.63 -20.38
C ASN A 104 0.07 10.40 -20.99
N LYS A 105 1.25 9.76 -21.11
CA LYS A 105 2.47 10.32 -21.72
C LYS A 105 2.87 11.67 -21.14
N VAL A 106 2.72 11.84 -19.81
CA VAL A 106 3.16 13.07 -19.13
C VAL A 106 4.68 13.22 -19.29
N PRO A 107 5.18 14.41 -19.70
CA PRO A 107 6.61 14.65 -19.90
C PRO A 107 7.43 14.37 -18.64
N PHE A 108 8.60 13.74 -18.80
CA PHE A 108 9.47 13.35 -17.69
C PHE A 108 9.89 14.54 -16.82
N ASP A 109 10.13 15.70 -17.43
CA ASP A 109 10.53 16.91 -16.68
C ASP A 109 9.54 17.31 -15.60
N LYS A 110 8.25 17.05 -15.81
CA LYS A 110 7.20 17.27 -14.80
C LYS A 110 7.25 16.25 -13.65
N LEU A 111 7.79 15.08 -13.91
CA LEU A 111 7.82 13.97 -12.97
C LEU A 111 9.12 13.90 -12.16
N LYS A 112 10.17 14.58 -12.63
CA LYS A 112 11.52 14.48 -12.07
C LYS A 112 11.57 14.71 -10.57
N SER A 113 10.97 15.79 -10.06
CA SER A 113 10.96 16.10 -8.62
C SER A 113 10.20 15.06 -7.79
N GLY A 114 9.05 14.56 -8.30
CA GLY A 114 8.30 13.50 -7.63
C GLY A 114 9.07 12.18 -7.56
N ILE A 115 9.77 11.81 -8.65
CA ILE A 115 10.62 10.62 -8.70
C ILE A 115 11.80 10.77 -7.72
N GLU A 116 12.46 11.93 -7.71
CA GLU A 116 13.55 12.23 -6.78
C GLU A 116 13.09 12.10 -5.32
N ASN A 117 11.89 12.59 -5.00
CA ASN A 117 11.26 12.42 -3.69
C ASN A 117 11.04 10.95 -3.32
N LEU A 118 10.65 10.09 -4.27
CA LEU A 118 10.50 8.66 -4.00
C LEU A 118 11.84 8.01 -3.62
N PHE A 119 12.96 8.41 -4.22
CA PHE A 119 14.29 7.92 -3.81
C PHE A 119 14.62 8.32 -2.37
N TYR A 120 14.32 9.56 -1.96
CA TYR A 120 14.46 9.97 -0.56
C TYR A 120 13.53 9.15 0.35
N GLY A 121 12.30 8.88 -0.08
CA GLY A 121 11.37 8.03 0.66
C GLY A 121 11.89 6.61 0.87
N VAL A 122 12.49 5.99 -0.16
CA VAL A 122 13.15 4.68 -0.04
C VAL A 122 14.34 4.74 0.92
N TYR A 123 15.17 5.78 0.80
CA TYR A 123 16.30 5.96 1.70
C TYR A 123 15.86 6.08 3.17
N ASP A 124 14.87 6.93 3.46
CA ASP A 124 14.37 7.12 4.81
C ASP A 124 13.70 5.85 5.35
N MET A 125 12.98 5.11 4.50
CA MET A 125 12.38 3.82 4.84
C MET A 125 13.47 2.83 5.27
N VAL A 126 14.49 2.61 4.45
CA VAL A 126 15.60 1.68 4.74
C VAL A 126 16.38 2.12 5.96
N LYS A 127 16.66 3.42 6.12
CA LYS A 127 17.35 3.98 7.29
C LYS A 127 16.60 3.72 8.60
N ASN A 128 15.27 3.67 8.55
CA ASN A 128 14.42 3.34 9.69
C ASN A 128 14.11 1.84 9.83
N GLY A 129 14.77 1.00 9.05
CA GLY A 129 14.67 -0.44 9.18
C GLY A 129 13.45 -1.08 8.48
N TYR A 130 12.90 -0.42 7.47
CA TYR A 130 11.77 -0.94 6.69
C TYR A 130 12.12 -1.09 5.20
N VAL A 131 11.46 -2.02 4.52
CA VAL A 131 11.51 -2.21 3.07
C VAL A 131 10.10 -2.44 2.56
N HIS A 132 9.72 -1.78 1.47
CA HIS A 132 8.38 -1.88 0.91
C HIS A 132 8.09 -3.21 0.22
N TYR A 133 9.09 -3.81 -0.41
CA TYR A 133 9.08 -5.07 -1.18
C TYR A 133 8.14 -5.12 -2.40
N ASP A 134 7.25 -4.15 -2.61
CA ASP A 134 6.32 -4.12 -3.76
C ASP A 134 6.29 -2.74 -4.44
N ILE A 135 7.48 -2.10 -4.58
CA ILE A 135 7.58 -0.83 -5.32
C ILE A 135 7.39 -1.10 -6.80
N LYS A 136 6.29 -0.59 -7.34
CA LYS A 136 5.95 -0.64 -8.77
C LYS A 136 5.05 0.54 -9.13
N TYR A 137 4.92 0.82 -10.41
CA TYR A 137 4.14 1.97 -10.91
C TYR A 137 2.66 1.99 -10.48
N ASN A 138 2.09 0.83 -10.13
CA ASN A 138 0.71 0.73 -9.61
C ASN A 138 0.63 1.06 -8.11
N ASN A 139 1.73 0.98 -7.39
CA ASN A 139 1.83 1.25 -5.96
C ASN A 139 2.45 2.61 -5.67
N VAL A 140 2.42 3.51 -6.65
CA VAL A 140 2.75 4.93 -6.52
C VAL A 140 1.56 5.74 -7.01
N VAL A 141 1.09 6.68 -6.19
CA VAL A 141 0.08 7.67 -6.59
C VAL A 141 0.72 9.03 -6.83
N VAL A 142 0.11 9.79 -7.74
CA VAL A 142 0.63 11.08 -8.21
C VAL A 142 -0.50 12.10 -8.16
N ASP A 143 -0.31 13.17 -7.40
CA ASP A 143 -1.29 14.24 -7.27
C ASP A 143 -1.26 15.21 -8.47
N SER A 144 -2.13 16.22 -8.46
CA SER A 144 -2.21 17.23 -9.51
C SER A 144 -0.99 18.14 -9.62
N GLN A 145 -0.13 18.16 -8.62
CA GLN A 145 1.12 18.91 -8.58
C GLN A 145 2.34 18.03 -8.89
N TYR A 146 2.10 16.77 -9.28
CA TYR A 146 3.10 15.73 -9.53
C TYR A 146 3.90 15.29 -8.31
N ASN A 147 3.43 15.56 -7.08
CA ASN A 147 3.99 14.91 -5.90
C ASN A 147 3.64 13.43 -5.91
N MET A 148 4.58 12.59 -5.50
CA MET A 148 4.44 11.15 -5.54
C MET A 148 4.49 10.56 -4.14
N LYS A 149 3.63 9.54 -3.90
CA LYS A 149 3.58 8.81 -2.63
C LYS A 149 3.45 7.32 -2.88
N PHE A 150 4.09 6.53 -2.02
CA PHE A 150 3.91 5.08 -1.98
C PHE A 150 2.56 4.72 -1.36
N ILE A 151 1.98 3.63 -1.86
CA ILE A 151 0.76 3.01 -1.32
C ILE A 151 0.92 1.49 -1.31
N ASP A 152 0.01 0.80 -0.62
CA ASP A 152 -0.07 -0.67 -0.56
C ASP A 152 1.17 -1.30 0.11
N TYR A 153 1.25 -1.09 1.42
CA TYR A 153 2.34 -1.60 2.27
C TYR A 153 2.12 -3.06 2.74
N GLY A 154 1.16 -3.78 2.18
CA GLY A 154 0.83 -5.15 2.58
C GLY A 154 1.96 -6.18 2.43
N LEU A 155 3.09 -5.81 1.82
CA LEU A 155 4.32 -6.61 1.78
C LEU A 155 5.50 -5.90 2.45
N ALA A 156 5.28 -4.75 3.11
CA ALA A 156 6.35 -4.03 3.78
C ALA A 156 6.80 -4.77 5.04
N TRP A 157 8.11 -4.84 5.24
CA TRP A 157 8.71 -5.56 6.36
C TRP A 157 9.78 -4.74 7.08
N SER A 158 9.91 -4.98 8.38
CA SER A 158 11.10 -4.57 9.14
C SER A 158 12.32 -5.36 8.64
N ILE A 159 13.48 -4.69 8.50
CA ILE A 159 14.76 -5.31 8.08
C ILE A 159 15.34 -6.27 9.14
N MET A 160 14.78 -6.34 10.34
CA MET A 160 15.09 -7.39 11.31
C MET A 160 14.69 -8.73 10.69
N PRO A 161 15.59 -9.75 10.68
CA PRO A 161 15.58 -10.82 9.70
C PRO A 161 14.23 -11.53 9.66
N PRO A 162 13.53 -11.48 8.53
CA PRO A 162 12.34 -12.27 8.37
C PRO A 162 12.73 -13.74 8.21
N VAL A 163 11.99 -14.59 8.85
CA VAL A 163 11.96 -16.02 8.49
C VAL A 163 11.21 -16.08 7.16
N TYR A 164 11.92 -16.25 6.05
CA TYR A 164 11.31 -16.35 4.73
C TYR A 164 10.68 -17.73 4.56
N GLU A 165 9.36 -17.82 4.64
CA GLU A 165 8.65 -19.06 4.34
C GLU A 165 8.37 -19.24 2.84
N GLU A 166 8.22 -18.17 2.07
CA GLU A 166 7.98 -18.25 0.62
C GLU A 166 8.71 -17.17 -0.16
N ARG A 167 9.35 -17.56 -1.28
CA ARG A 167 10.00 -16.65 -2.21
C ARG A 167 9.05 -16.27 -3.32
N ILE A 168 8.86 -14.98 -3.52
CA ILE A 168 8.06 -14.47 -4.61
C ILE A 168 8.97 -14.21 -5.81
N ASP A 169 8.72 -14.87 -6.93
CA ASP A 169 9.61 -14.86 -8.11
C ASP A 169 9.80 -13.48 -8.76
N TRP A 170 8.85 -12.57 -8.59
CA TRP A 170 8.94 -11.20 -9.11
C TRP A 170 9.63 -10.19 -8.17
N TRP A 171 10.11 -10.63 -7.02
CA TRP A 171 10.87 -9.75 -6.16
C TRP A 171 12.18 -9.30 -6.82
N PRO A 172 12.62 -8.04 -6.57
CA PRO A 172 13.90 -7.56 -7.06
C PRO A 172 15.02 -8.54 -6.72
N TRP A 173 15.96 -8.72 -7.65
CA TRP A 173 17.04 -9.71 -7.49
C TRP A 173 17.90 -9.43 -6.25
N GLU A 174 18.04 -8.14 -5.85
CA GLU A 174 18.75 -7.73 -4.62
C GLU A 174 18.12 -8.37 -3.38
N VAL A 175 16.80 -8.34 -3.29
CA VAL A 175 16.06 -8.98 -2.18
C VAL A 175 16.25 -10.48 -2.18
N ARG A 176 16.24 -11.09 -3.38
CA ARG A 176 16.48 -12.54 -3.55
C ARG A 176 17.89 -12.95 -3.16
N VAL A 177 18.89 -12.11 -3.46
CA VAL A 177 20.30 -12.36 -3.09
C VAL A 177 20.49 -12.18 -1.58
N LEU A 178 19.97 -11.08 -1.00
CA LEU A 178 20.05 -10.83 0.44
C LEU A 178 19.37 -11.94 1.24
N GLY A 179 18.19 -12.40 0.80
CA GLY A 179 17.50 -13.54 1.41
C GLY A 179 18.38 -14.80 1.45
N LYS A 180 19.10 -15.09 0.39
CA LYS A 180 20.05 -16.25 0.34
C LYS A 180 21.26 -16.09 1.24
N LEU A 181 21.73 -14.85 1.47
CA LEU A 181 22.88 -14.55 2.31
C LEU A 181 22.54 -14.60 3.81
N ILE A 182 21.27 -14.32 4.15
CA ILE A 182 20.77 -14.27 5.54
C ILE A 182 20.22 -15.63 5.99
N GLU A 183 19.91 -16.56 5.06
CA GLU A 183 19.49 -17.91 5.43
C GLU A 183 20.53 -18.55 6.37
N PRO A 184 20.18 -18.93 7.60
CA PRO A 184 21.10 -19.68 8.43
C PRO A 184 21.44 -20.98 7.68
N LYS A 185 22.74 -21.20 7.45
CA LYS A 185 23.19 -22.47 6.85
C LYS A 185 22.64 -23.59 7.72
N PRO A 186 21.94 -24.59 7.14
CA PRO A 186 21.46 -25.70 7.93
C PRO A 186 22.67 -26.29 8.68
N GLU A 187 22.57 -26.37 10.01
CA GLU A 187 23.58 -27.05 10.79
C GLU A 187 23.79 -28.44 10.19
N LYS A 188 24.99 -28.72 9.70
CA LYS A 188 25.37 -30.07 9.31
C LYS A 188 25.25 -30.89 10.58
N LYS A 189 24.18 -31.66 10.75
CA LYS A 189 24.14 -32.76 11.70
C LYS A 189 25.20 -33.77 11.21
N TYR A 190 26.37 -33.75 11.84
CA TYR A 190 27.29 -34.85 11.72
C TYR A 190 26.64 -36.04 12.43
N LEU A 191 26.27 -37.04 11.64
CA LEU A 191 25.99 -38.39 12.12
C LEU A 191 27.31 -39.06 12.50
#